data_1475ef7d5e8d16ac71ce6ed0e15f1db6
#
_entry.id   1475ef7d5e8d16ac71ce6ed0e15f1db6
#
_cell.length_a   1.000
_cell.length_b   1.000
_cell.length_c   1.000
_cell.angle_alpha   90.00
_cell.angle_beta   90.00
_cell.angle_gamma   90.00
#
_symmetry.space_group_name_H-M   'P 1'
#
loop_
_entity.id
_entity.type
_entity.pdbx_description
1 polymer ?
#
loop_
_entity_poly.entity_id
_entity_poly.type
_entity_poly.pdbx_seq_one_letter_code
_entity_poly.pdbx_strand_id
1 'polypeptide(L)'
;MKRYTSLVATTALLATLILSGCKGFLDEYSQDTIVPTTAKDYSEILYGDAYFKEDVLPYRYLDLLTDDVMAYANTKSVQGEDQRRTAFGYFTWQDQPELSPTKVLNSDYTWLTLYQHILTSNIIINQIGEIKGTSEEVARLEGEAHAVRLFAYFMLTNIYGEPYDPATASTAMGVPLNYHHNAEDVSFPRATVAEDYAEMVKDIEGAMTAFTKADNEGTIYRWNAAATAVLASRVYLHMQDWDNVIKYADKALSLNGALHDLNKLPAPGSGKAKIFLGKENREINFSYGFGWIPELRTMHPFYYNASTDLLSIYSEGDLRYYKKKGYFINANKVNVGSLWFPKYEYVMDIVKSGTKEDTHTYGFAIRSAEAYLNRAEAYAMKGDLSRAMKDLNTLRRARITPEHATLATPATQDEVIRLIREERRREFCFEQLRWFDLRRQGMPELHHTYITGNGKEIGTEEYTLPAKSPKYVLPVPQVVRESDAVLGGGKTTK
;
A
#
# COMPACT_ATOMS: atom_id res chain seq x y z
N MET A 1 -73.47 38.32 -23.42
CA MET A 1 -72.28 37.65 -24.03
C MET A 1 -71.00 38.40 -23.82
N LYS A 2 -70.93 39.72 -23.81
CA LYS A 2 -69.65 40.48 -23.60
C LYS A 2 -68.98 40.36 -22.20
N ARG A 3 -69.71 39.98 -21.14
CA ARG A 3 -69.14 39.83 -19.81
C ARG A 3 -68.43 38.49 -19.57
N TYR A 4 -68.77 37.45 -20.27
CA TYR A 4 -68.13 36.13 -20.13
C TYR A 4 -66.78 36.02 -20.89
N THR A 5 -66.67 36.71 -21.99
CA THR A 5 -65.45 36.77 -22.79
C THR A 5 -64.29 37.51 -22.08
N SER A 6 -64.62 38.54 -21.28
CA SER A 6 -63.62 39.24 -20.47
C SER A 6 -63.07 38.40 -19.31
N LEU A 7 -63.95 37.59 -18.67
CA LEU A 7 -63.54 36.73 -17.53
C LEU A 7 -62.64 35.58 -18.00
N VAL A 8 -62.94 34.94 -19.16
CA VAL A 8 -62.12 33.87 -19.74
C VAL A 8 -60.77 34.40 -20.20
N ALA A 9 -60.68 35.60 -20.77
CA ALA A 9 -59.43 36.19 -21.20
C ALA A 9 -58.54 36.57 -20.01
N THR A 10 -59.14 37.05 -18.90
CA THR A 10 -58.35 37.39 -17.69
C THR A 10 -57.86 36.13 -16.97
N THR A 11 -58.64 35.05 -16.96
CA THR A 11 -58.23 33.77 -16.36
C THR A 11 -57.13 33.08 -17.21
N ALA A 12 -57.20 33.18 -18.52
CA ALA A 12 -56.17 32.66 -19.43
C ALA A 12 -54.84 33.44 -19.32
N LEU A 13 -54.92 34.76 -19.10
CA LEU A 13 -53.73 35.60 -18.93
C LEU A 13 -53.06 35.36 -17.53
N LEU A 14 -53.85 35.10 -16.48
CA LEU A 14 -53.31 34.71 -15.18
C LEU A 14 -52.69 33.31 -15.20
N ALA A 15 -53.28 32.37 -15.96
CA ALA A 15 -52.73 31.00 -16.09
C ALA A 15 -51.39 30.95 -16.84
N THR A 16 -51.17 31.85 -17.82
CA THR A 16 -49.90 31.96 -18.54
C THR A 16 -48.79 32.63 -17.72
N LEU A 17 -49.12 33.47 -16.74
CA LEU A 17 -48.13 34.07 -15.83
C LEU A 17 -47.67 33.11 -14.73
N ILE A 18 -48.41 32.05 -14.42
CA ILE A 18 -48.05 31.04 -13.44
C ILE A 18 -47.14 29.96 -14.05
N LEU A 19 -47.09 29.83 -15.39
CA LEU A 19 -46.27 28.84 -16.07
C LEU A 19 -44.86 29.36 -16.44
N SER A 20 -44.53 30.62 -16.21
CA SER A 20 -43.18 31.14 -16.28
C SER A 20 -42.45 30.95 -14.95
N GLY A 21 -42.57 29.79 -14.33
CA GLY A 21 -41.77 29.39 -13.19
C GLY A 21 -40.28 29.41 -13.58
N CYS A 22 -39.51 30.23 -12.92
CA CYS A 22 -38.06 30.33 -13.04
C CYS A 22 -37.47 28.92 -13.04
N LYS A 23 -36.87 28.50 -14.16
CA LYS A 23 -36.10 27.24 -14.24
C LYS A 23 -35.00 27.15 -13.17
N GLY A 24 -34.58 28.26 -12.60
CA GLY A 24 -33.58 28.32 -11.52
C GLY A 24 -34.11 28.17 -10.08
N PHE A 25 -35.47 28.04 -9.89
CA PHE A 25 -36.02 27.87 -8.54
C PHE A 25 -36.12 26.41 -8.10
N LEU A 26 -35.97 25.47 -9.02
CA LEU A 26 -35.93 24.02 -8.74
C LEU A 26 -34.49 23.48 -8.73
N ASP A 27 -33.51 24.29 -9.04
CA ASP A 27 -32.10 24.01 -8.78
C ASP A 27 -31.79 24.42 -7.34
N GLU A 28 -32.51 23.88 -6.35
CA GLU A 28 -32.07 23.89 -4.98
C GLU A 28 -30.83 22.97 -4.87
N TYR A 29 -29.65 23.54 -5.17
CA TYR A 29 -28.44 23.02 -4.58
C TYR A 29 -28.64 23.06 -3.07
N SER A 30 -28.56 21.93 -2.41
CA SER A 30 -28.48 21.88 -0.95
C SER A 30 -27.47 22.95 -0.52
N GLN A 31 -27.86 23.92 0.32
CA GLN A 31 -27.00 25.00 0.76
C GLN A 31 -25.75 24.50 1.51
N ASP A 32 -25.73 23.21 1.84
CA ASP A 32 -24.64 22.50 2.51
C ASP A 32 -23.69 21.78 1.50
N THR A 33 -23.98 21.82 0.19
CA THR A 33 -23.12 21.16 -0.81
C THR A 33 -22.13 22.18 -1.37
N ILE A 34 -20.90 22.14 -0.87
CA ILE A 34 -19.77 22.91 -1.43
C ILE A 34 -19.41 22.27 -2.77
N VAL A 35 -19.62 23.00 -3.87
CA VAL A 35 -19.14 22.57 -5.19
C VAL A 35 -17.66 22.98 -5.28
N PRO A 36 -16.72 22.06 -5.38
CA PRO A 36 -15.30 22.39 -5.48
C PRO A 36 -15.02 23.12 -6.79
N THR A 37 -14.22 24.18 -6.75
CA THR A 37 -13.85 24.97 -7.93
C THR A 37 -12.37 25.31 -7.99
N THR A 38 -11.67 25.24 -6.86
CA THR A 38 -10.26 25.62 -6.77
C THR A 38 -9.35 24.40 -6.54
N ALA A 39 -8.08 24.54 -6.91
CA ALA A 39 -7.06 23.53 -6.65
C ALA A 39 -7.00 23.16 -5.16
N LYS A 40 -7.24 24.12 -4.27
CA LYS A 40 -7.31 23.88 -2.84
C LYS A 40 -8.49 22.98 -2.47
N ASP A 41 -9.69 23.26 -2.99
CA ASP A 41 -10.90 22.47 -2.68
C ASP A 41 -10.70 21.00 -3.11
N TYR A 42 -10.23 20.80 -4.35
CA TYR A 42 -9.94 19.46 -4.87
C TYR A 42 -8.78 18.77 -4.15
N SER A 43 -7.78 19.51 -3.71
CA SER A 43 -6.68 18.98 -2.90
C SER A 43 -7.16 18.48 -1.54
N GLU A 44 -8.12 19.17 -0.90
CA GLU A 44 -8.75 18.74 0.34
C GLU A 44 -9.59 17.47 0.13
N ILE A 45 -10.34 17.39 -0.99
CA ILE A 45 -11.10 16.20 -1.38
C ILE A 45 -10.16 15.01 -1.62
N LEU A 46 -9.11 15.19 -2.43
CA LEU A 46 -8.14 14.14 -2.71
C LEU A 46 -7.51 13.62 -1.42
N TYR A 47 -7.09 14.52 -0.54
CA TYR A 47 -6.53 14.16 0.75
C TYR A 47 -7.57 13.51 1.68
N GLY A 48 -8.82 13.99 1.62
CA GLY A 48 -9.95 13.47 2.40
C GLY A 48 -10.29 12.03 2.05
N ASP A 49 -10.43 11.74 0.76
CA ASP A 49 -11.11 10.56 0.25
C ASP A 49 -10.15 9.51 -0.37
N ALA A 50 -8.92 9.92 -0.72
CA ALA A 50 -8.02 9.06 -1.47
C ALA A 50 -6.61 8.94 -0.89
N TYR A 51 -6.37 9.47 0.30
CA TYR A 51 -5.15 9.23 1.05
C TYR A 51 -5.42 8.32 2.24
N PHE A 52 -4.56 7.33 2.46
CA PHE A 52 -4.53 6.57 3.71
C PHE A 52 -3.87 7.44 4.79
N LYS A 53 -4.67 8.05 5.64
CA LYS A 53 -4.19 8.91 6.74
C LYS A 53 -3.84 8.07 7.97
N GLU A 54 -4.64 8.21 9.01
CA GLU A 54 -4.49 7.53 10.29
C GLU A 54 -5.24 6.19 10.36
N ASP A 55 -5.86 5.80 9.25
CA ASP A 55 -6.67 4.59 9.19
C ASP A 55 -5.81 3.34 9.02
N VAL A 56 -6.27 2.27 9.59
CA VAL A 56 -5.71 0.94 9.38
C VAL A 56 -5.87 0.57 7.91
N LEU A 57 -4.76 0.23 7.24
CA LEU A 57 -4.81 -0.15 5.84
C LEU A 57 -5.73 -1.34 5.61
N PRO A 58 -6.62 -1.31 4.61
CA PRO A 58 -7.55 -2.40 4.38
C PRO A 58 -6.86 -3.71 3.99
N TYR A 59 -5.69 -3.65 3.32
CA TYR A 59 -4.88 -4.79 2.87
C TYR A 59 -3.80 -5.23 3.89
N ARG A 60 -4.04 -4.99 5.17
CA ARG A 60 -3.11 -5.33 6.28
C ARG A 60 -2.75 -6.81 6.38
N TYR A 61 -3.52 -7.69 5.75
CA TYR A 61 -3.28 -9.13 5.71
C TYR A 61 -2.12 -9.56 4.81
N LEU A 62 -1.57 -8.68 3.98
CA LEU A 62 -0.54 -9.04 3.01
C LEU A 62 0.71 -9.67 3.64
N ASP A 63 1.12 -9.19 4.81
CA ASP A 63 2.27 -9.78 5.50
C ASP A 63 1.96 -11.17 6.06
N LEU A 64 0.68 -11.46 6.42
CA LEU A 64 0.25 -12.77 6.91
C LEU A 64 0.33 -13.88 5.87
N LEU A 65 0.33 -13.53 4.58
CA LEU A 65 0.43 -14.47 3.46
C LEU A 65 1.86 -14.99 3.24
N THR A 66 2.86 -14.43 3.96
CA THR A 66 4.28 -14.53 3.61
C THR A 66 5.06 -15.43 4.56
N ASP A 67 6.23 -15.85 4.11
CA ASP A 67 7.24 -16.58 4.90
C ASP A 67 7.93 -15.74 5.99
N ASP A 68 7.55 -14.46 6.12
CA ASP A 68 8.08 -13.58 7.18
C ASP A 68 7.37 -13.74 8.51
N VAL A 69 6.20 -14.42 8.53
CA VAL A 69 5.32 -14.54 9.69
C VAL A 69 5.18 -15.98 10.16
N MET A 70 5.12 -16.18 11.46
CA MET A 70 4.72 -17.44 12.08
C MET A 70 3.61 -17.21 13.11
N ALA A 71 2.73 -18.20 13.29
CA ALA A 71 1.76 -18.16 14.37
C ALA A 71 2.47 -18.32 15.73
N TYR A 72 1.94 -17.64 16.73
CA TYR A 72 2.43 -17.70 18.10
C TYR A 72 1.29 -17.90 19.09
N ALA A 73 1.51 -18.71 20.11
CA ALA A 73 0.59 -18.86 21.24
C ALA A 73 1.34 -18.75 22.56
N ASN A 74 0.78 -17.99 23.48
CA ASN A 74 1.28 -17.95 24.84
C ASN A 74 0.69 -19.13 25.63
N THR A 75 1.55 -20.01 26.10
CA THR A 75 1.16 -21.17 26.91
C THR A 75 0.59 -20.80 28.31
N LYS A 76 0.71 -19.54 28.71
CA LYS A 76 0.26 -19.04 30.00
C LYS A 76 -1.00 -18.16 29.95
N SER A 77 -1.52 -17.88 28.76
CA SER A 77 -2.67 -17.02 28.58
C SER A 77 -3.68 -17.63 27.63
N VAL A 78 -4.96 -17.47 27.96
CA VAL A 78 -6.09 -17.87 27.09
C VAL A 78 -6.46 -16.79 26.07
N GLN A 79 -5.75 -15.65 26.06
CA GLN A 79 -6.01 -14.57 25.11
C GLN A 79 -5.36 -14.87 23.74
N GLY A 80 -5.95 -14.38 22.67
CA GLY A 80 -5.36 -14.34 21.35
C GLY A 80 -5.87 -15.36 20.37
N GLU A 81 -6.71 -16.29 20.77
CA GLU A 81 -7.29 -17.28 19.84
C GLU A 81 -8.24 -16.61 18.84
N ASP A 82 -9.08 -15.68 19.29
CA ASP A 82 -10.04 -15.01 18.40
C ASP A 82 -9.33 -14.21 17.32
N GLN A 83 -8.21 -13.55 17.64
CA GLN A 83 -7.43 -12.79 16.68
C GLN A 83 -6.69 -13.72 15.69
N ARG A 84 -6.17 -14.87 16.15
CA ARG A 84 -5.63 -15.87 15.22
C ARG A 84 -6.72 -16.42 14.30
N ARG A 85 -7.94 -16.63 14.83
CA ARG A 85 -9.09 -17.08 14.04
C ARG A 85 -9.51 -16.07 12.99
N THR A 86 -9.47 -14.76 13.31
CA THR A 86 -9.79 -13.68 12.35
C THR A 86 -8.86 -13.70 11.15
N ALA A 87 -7.56 -13.97 11.35
CA ALA A 87 -6.56 -13.99 10.30
C ALA A 87 -6.38 -15.38 9.64
N PHE A 88 -7.07 -16.40 10.12
CA PHE A 88 -6.89 -17.80 9.72
C PHE A 88 -6.86 -17.99 8.20
N GLY A 89 -7.86 -17.46 7.50
CA GLY A 89 -8.02 -17.73 6.07
C GLY A 89 -6.90 -17.14 5.21
N TYR A 90 -6.37 -15.98 5.59
CA TYR A 90 -5.20 -15.37 4.94
C TYR A 90 -3.91 -16.14 5.31
N PHE A 91 -3.69 -16.38 6.59
CA PHE A 91 -2.49 -17.07 7.06
C PHE A 91 -2.36 -18.51 6.55
N THR A 92 -3.47 -19.20 6.29
CA THR A 92 -3.51 -20.57 5.81
C THR A 92 -3.90 -20.72 4.34
N TRP A 93 -3.95 -19.60 3.59
CA TRP A 93 -4.25 -19.54 2.15
C TRP A 93 -5.55 -20.27 1.77
N GLN A 94 -6.65 -19.98 2.49
CA GLN A 94 -7.94 -20.59 2.20
C GLN A 94 -8.55 -20.03 0.91
N ASP A 95 -9.46 -20.80 0.27
CA ASP A 95 -10.18 -20.35 -0.93
C ASP A 95 -11.10 -19.15 -0.67
N GLN A 96 -11.53 -18.99 0.57
CA GLN A 96 -12.27 -17.83 1.08
C GLN A 96 -11.50 -17.26 2.27
N PRO A 97 -10.47 -16.43 2.03
CA PRO A 97 -9.56 -15.98 3.08
C PRO A 97 -10.21 -15.05 4.10
N GLU A 98 -11.36 -14.46 3.77
CA GLU A 98 -12.16 -13.62 4.67
C GLU A 98 -12.89 -14.43 5.75
N LEU A 99 -12.99 -15.75 5.64
CA LEU A 99 -13.70 -16.59 6.59
C LEU A 99 -12.79 -17.11 7.71
N SER A 100 -13.25 -16.94 8.95
CA SER A 100 -12.66 -17.64 10.09
C SER A 100 -12.88 -19.17 10.02
N PRO A 101 -12.19 -19.98 10.85
CA PRO A 101 -12.47 -21.42 10.94
C PRO A 101 -13.93 -21.75 11.27
N THR A 102 -14.59 -20.87 12.01
CA THR A 102 -16.01 -20.98 12.39
C THR A 102 -16.96 -20.36 11.37
N LYS A 103 -16.47 -20.02 10.17
CA LYS A 103 -17.22 -19.43 9.05
C LYS A 103 -17.80 -18.04 9.36
N VAL A 104 -17.22 -17.31 10.28
CA VAL A 104 -17.53 -15.88 10.50
C VAL A 104 -16.80 -15.06 9.44
N LEU A 105 -17.53 -14.20 8.72
CA LEU A 105 -17.00 -13.31 7.70
C LEU A 105 -16.29 -12.12 8.35
N ASN A 106 -15.04 -11.91 7.95
CA ASN A 106 -14.27 -10.71 8.24
C ASN A 106 -14.15 -9.92 6.93
N SER A 107 -15.01 -8.95 6.73
CA SER A 107 -15.12 -8.23 5.45
C SER A 107 -13.82 -7.55 5.07
N ASP A 108 -13.41 -7.77 3.83
CA ASP A 108 -12.29 -7.09 3.19
C ASP A 108 -12.79 -5.93 2.33
N TYR A 109 -12.43 -4.71 2.72
CA TYR A 109 -12.80 -3.48 2.00
C TYR A 109 -11.70 -2.98 1.07
N THR A 110 -10.62 -3.72 0.88
CA THR A 110 -9.47 -3.32 0.04
C THR A 110 -9.89 -2.90 -1.36
N TRP A 111 -10.70 -3.74 -2.01
CA TRP A 111 -11.20 -3.48 -3.36
C TRP A 111 -11.98 -2.16 -3.44
N LEU A 112 -12.98 -2.02 -2.58
CA LEU A 112 -13.85 -0.84 -2.57
C LEU A 112 -13.07 0.45 -2.28
N THR A 113 -12.19 0.41 -1.29
CA THR A 113 -11.36 1.57 -0.92
C THR A 113 -10.45 2.00 -2.07
N LEU A 114 -9.77 1.05 -2.71
CA LEU A 114 -8.86 1.38 -3.81
C LEU A 114 -9.60 1.90 -5.05
N TYR A 115 -10.79 1.34 -5.38
CA TYR A 115 -11.62 1.89 -6.45
C TYR A 115 -12.22 3.27 -6.12
N GLN A 116 -12.50 3.56 -4.86
CA GLN A 116 -12.86 4.92 -4.44
C GLN A 116 -11.71 5.90 -4.68
N HIS A 117 -10.46 5.51 -4.36
CA HIS A 117 -9.28 6.34 -4.68
C HIS A 117 -9.13 6.58 -6.18
N ILE A 118 -9.39 5.56 -7.01
CA ILE A 118 -9.38 5.69 -8.48
C ILE A 118 -10.46 6.66 -8.94
N LEU A 119 -11.68 6.54 -8.44
CA LEU A 119 -12.79 7.44 -8.80
C LEU A 119 -12.47 8.90 -8.44
N THR A 120 -12.01 9.16 -7.22
CA THR A 120 -11.62 10.51 -6.79
C THR A 120 -10.51 11.08 -7.68
N SER A 121 -9.51 10.26 -8.02
CA SER A 121 -8.45 10.66 -8.95
C SER A 121 -8.97 10.94 -10.36
N ASN A 122 -9.88 10.11 -10.88
CA ASN A 122 -10.50 10.30 -12.20
C ASN A 122 -11.27 11.61 -12.28
N ILE A 123 -12.05 11.96 -11.23
CA ILE A 123 -12.77 13.23 -11.16
C ILE A 123 -11.80 14.41 -11.31
N ILE A 124 -10.71 14.40 -10.58
CA ILE A 124 -9.71 15.49 -10.59
C ILE A 124 -9.01 15.56 -11.94
N ILE A 125 -8.50 14.44 -12.45
CA ILE A 125 -7.77 14.39 -13.72
C ILE A 125 -8.66 14.85 -14.89
N ASN A 126 -9.94 14.45 -14.88
CA ASN A 126 -10.88 14.85 -15.92
C ASN A 126 -11.16 16.36 -15.90
N GLN A 127 -11.21 16.97 -14.72
CA GLN A 127 -11.56 18.37 -14.55
C GLN A 127 -10.35 19.31 -14.49
N ILE A 128 -9.13 18.80 -14.61
CA ILE A 128 -7.91 19.57 -14.33
C ILE A 128 -7.81 20.89 -15.11
N GLY A 129 -8.33 20.93 -16.33
CA GLY A 129 -8.34 22.13 -17.18
C GLY A 129 -9.32 23.22 -16.75
N GLU A 130 -10.27 22.92 -15.87
CA GLU A 130 -11.31 23.84 -15.39
C GLU A 130 -11.05 24.29 -13.95
N ILE A 131 -10.11 23.65 -13.25
CA ILE A 131 -9.78 23.92 -11.85
C ILE A 131 -9.04 25.25 -11.74
N LYS A 132 -9.56 26.15 -10.87
CA LYS A 132 -8.96 27.47 -10.62
C LYS A 132 -7.82 27.35 -9.60
N GLY A 133 -6.71 28.04 -9.87
CA GLY A 133 -5.53 28.09 -9.01
C GLY A 133 -4.32 28.64 -9.75
N THR A 134 -3.19 28.70 -9.09
CA THR A 134 -1.92 28.96 -9.79
C THR A 134 -1.54 27.74 -10.63
N SER A 135 -0.68 27.92 -11.63
CA SER A 135 -0.20 26.82 -12.46
C SER A 135 0.52 25.73 -11.64
N GLU A 136 1.20 26.15 -10.59
CA GLU A 136 1.95 25.30 -9.68
C GLU A 136 1.01 24.47 -8.78
N GLU A 137 -0.05 25.08 -8.24
CA GLU A 137 -1.06 24.40 -7.42
C GLU A 137 -1.84 23.34 -8.24
N VAL A 138 -2.27 23.73 -9.44
CA VAL A 138 -3.00 22.81 -10.35
C VAL A 138 -2.09 21.66 -10.77
N ALA A 139 -0.83 21.95 -11.14
CA ALA A 139 0.13 20.91 -11.52
C ALA A 139 0.45 19.95 -10.36
N ARG A 140 0.55 20.47 -9.12
CA ARG A 140 0.72 19.62 -7.94
C ARG A 140 -0.47 18.67 -7.75
N LEU A 141 -1.68 19.23 -7.80
CA LEU A 141 -2.91 18.44 -7.68
C LEU A 141 -3.02 17.35 -8.76
N GLU A 142 -2.70 17.68 -10.01
CA GLU A 142 -2.65 16.72 -11.13
C GLU A 142 -1.65 15.61 -10.86
N GLY A 143 -0.43 15.96 -10.44
CA GLY A 143 0.62 15.00 -10.11
C GLY A 143 0.22 14.07 -8.96
N GLU A 144 -0.41 14.60 -7.91
CA GLU A 144 -0.90 13.81 -6.80
C GLU A 144 -2.05 12.88 -7.21
N ALA A 145 -3.00 13.34 -8.01
CA ALA A 145 -4.12 12.52 -8.47
C ALA A 145 -3.64 11.32 -9.32
N HIS A 146 -2.71 11.55 -10.25
CA HIS A 146 -2.08 10.47 -10.99
C HIS A 146 -1.30 9.51 -10.08
N ALA A 147 -0.54 10.01 -9.11
CA ALA A 147 0.23 9.17 -8.19
C ALA A 147 -0.67 8.30 -7.28
N VAL A 148 -1.79 8.84 -6.81
CA VAL A 148 -2.81 8.09 -6.05
C VAL A 148 -3.41 6.97 -6.91
N ARG A 149 -3.81 7.27 -8.15
CA ARG A 149 -4.40 6.28 -9.06
C ARG A 149 -3.41 5.19 -9.44
N LEU A 150 -2.16 5.57 -9.73
CA LEU A 150 -1.05 4.66 -9.94
C LEU A 150 -0.88 3.68 -8.78
N PHE A 151 -0.85 4.20 -7.55
CA PHE A 151 -0.70 3.36 -6.36
C PHE A 151 -1.89 2.42 -6.17
N ALA A 152 -3.12 2.92 -6.38
CA ALA A 152 -4.33 2.11 -6.26
C ALA A 152 -4.36 0.96 -7.28
N TYR A 153 -4.05 1.21 -8.56
CA TYR A 153 -3.95 0.15 -9.57
C TYR A 153 -2.81 -0.82 -9.29
N PHE A 154 -1.66 -0.33 -8.84
CA PHE A 154 -0.56 -1.21 -8.46
C PHE A 154 -0.98 -2.18 -7.36
N MET A 155 -1.65 -1.70 -6.33
CA MET A 155 -2.15 -2.55 -5.24
C MET A 155 -3.21 -3.54 -5.74
N LEU A 156 -4.23 -3.07 -6.46
CA LEU A 156 -5.31 -3.92 -6.99
C LEU A 156 -4.76 -5.05 -7.86
N THR A 157 -3.93 -4.72 -8.86
CA THR A 157 -3.38 -5.70 -9.80
C THR A 157 -2.47 -6.70 -9.08
N ASN A 158 -1.68 -6.24 -8.11
CA ASN A 158 -0.77 -7.13 -7.39
C ASN A 158 -1.42 -7.92 -6.24
N ILE A 159 -2.68 -7.63 -5.89
CA ILE A 159 -3.46 -8.43 -4.95
C ILE A 159 -4.37 -9.41 -5.71
N TYR A 160 -5.14 -8.91 -6.69
CA TYR A 160 -6.25 -9.63 -7.31
C TYR A 160 -6.02 -10.00 -8.78
N GLY A 161 -5.01 -9.47 -9.44
CA GLY A 161 -4.57 -9.85 -10.79
C GLY A 161 -3.51 -10.95 -10.76
N GLU A 162 -3.24 -11.58 -11.89
CA GLU A 162 -2.12 -12.48 -12.04
C GLU A 162 -0.77 -11.73 -11.98
N PRO A 163 0.35 -12.39 -11.61
CA PRO A 163 1.65 -11.75 -11.66
C PRO A 163 2.01 -11.33 -13.09
N TYR A 164 2.68 -10.18 -13.23
CA TYR A 164 3.18 -9.78 -14.55
C TYR A 164 4.30 -10.72 -15.01
N ASP A 165 4.11 -11.30 -16.18
CA ASP A 165 5.13 -12.04 -16.94
C ASP A 165 5.08 -11.50 -18.37
N PRO A 166 6.21 -10.98 -18.93
CA PRO A 166 6.23 -10.45 -20.29
C PRO A 166 5.69 -11.39 -21.35
N ALA A 167 5.78 -12.71 -21.14
CA ALA A 167 5.31 -13.72 -22.10
C ALA A 167 3.79 -13.92 -22.04
N THR A 168 3.13 -13.65 -20.92
CA THR A 168 1.70 -13.95 -20.71
C THR A 168 0.85 -12.75 -20.33
N ALA A 169 1.43 -11.60 -20.03
CA ALA A 169 0.73 -10.42 -19.54
C ALA A 169 -0.45 -9.98 -20.43
N SER A 170 -0.35 -10.18 -21.76
CA SER A 170 -1.42 -9.84 -22.71
C SER A 170 -2.67 -10.72 -22.62
N THR A 171 -2.60 -11.82 -21.89
CA THR A 171 -3.72 -12.76 -21.69
C THR A 171 -3.98 -13.05 -20.22
N ALA A 172 -3.04 -12.77 -19.35
CA ALA A 172 -3.17 -12.90 -17.91
C ALA A 172 -4.23 -11.96 -17.37
N MET A 173 -5.01 -12.44 -16.40
CA MET A 173 -6.15 -11.71 -15.86
C MET A 173 -5.70 -10.62 -14.89
N GLY A 174 -5.97 -9.37 -15.27
CA GLY A 174 -5.77 -8.16 -14.46
C GLY A 174 -6.97 -7.80 -13.59
N VAL A 175 -7.24 -6.52 -13.47
CA VAL A 175 -8.39 -5.94 -12.74
C VAL A 175 -9.22 -5.05 -13.66
N PRO A 176 -10.47 -4.68 -13.32
CA PRO A 176 -11.23 -3.72 -14.10
C PRO A 176 -10.55 -2.35 -14.16
N LEU A 177 -10.39 -1.80 -15.35
CA LEU A 177 -9.96 -0.42 -15.55
C LEU A 177 -11.16 0.51 -15.56
N ASN A 178 -11.27 1.36 -14.55
CA ASN A 178 -12.34 2.33 -14.42
C ASN A 178 -11.86 3.73 -14.83
N TYR A 179 -12.41 4.29 -15.90
CA TYR A 179 -12.13 5.63 -16.39
C TYR A 179 -13.29 6.62 -16.10
N HIS A 180 -14.36 6.15 -15.47
CA HIS A 180 -15.50 7.00 -15.13
C HIS A 180 -15.12 7.99 -14.04
N HIS A 181 -15.65 9.20 -14.19
CA HIS A 181 -15.48 10.29 -13.23
C HIS A 181 -16.82 10.67 -12.56
N ASN A 182 -17.83 9.84 -12.74
CA ASN A 182 -19.13 9.93 -12.07
C ASN A 182 -19.36 8.65 -11.26
N ALA A 183 -20.07 8.78 -10.14
CA ALA A 183 -20.56 7.64 -9.40
C ALA A 183 -21.72 6.99 -10.17
N GLU A 184 -21.43 5.95 -10.91
CA GLU A 184 -22.40 5.19 -11.71
C GLU A 184 -22.38 3.73 -11.25
N ASP A 185 -23.55 3.11 -11.23
CA ASP A 185 -23.69 1.67 -10.95
C ASP A 185 -23.41 0.89 -12.25
N VAL A 186 -22.15 0.78 -12.59
CA VAL A 186 -21.66 0.12 -13.81
C VAL A 186 -20.59 -0.91 -13.46
N SER A 187 -20.81 -2.14 -13.92
CA SER A 187 -19.81 -3.21 -13.83
C SER A 187 -18.84 -3.15 -15.00
N PHE A 188 -17.55 -3.31 -14.71
CA PHE A 188 -16.50 -3.36 -15.70
C PHE A 188 -15.91 -4.78 -15.79
N PRO A 189 -15.66 -5.29 -17.01
CA PRO A 189 -14.92 -6.53 -17.17
C PRO A 189 -13.47 -6.35 -16.70
N ARG A 190 -12.86 -7.44 -16.28
CA ARG A 190 -11.43 -7.43 -15.95
C ARG A 190 -10.60 -7.19 -17.20
N ALA A 191 -9.63 -6.31 -17.10
CA ALA A 191 -8.62 -6.08 -18.13
C ALA A 191 -7.55 -7.19 -18.08
N THR A 192 -6.65 -7.18 -19.04
CA THR A 192 -5.42 -7.98 -18.95
C THR A 192 -4.39 -7.29 -18.06
N VAL A 193 -3.45 -8.07 -17.51
CA VAL A 193 -2.35 -7.52 -16.73
C VAL A 193 -1.51 -6.52 -17.54
N ALA A 194 -1.35 -6.75 -18.86
CA ALA A 194 -0.66 -5.81 -19.74
C ALA A 194 -1.38 -4.46 -19.82
N GLU A 195 -2.72 -4.46 -19.89
CA GLU A 195 -3.52 -3.22 -19.90
C GLU A 195 -3.44 -2.50 -18.56
N ASP A 196 -3.50 -3.22 -17.43
CA ASP A 196 -3.33 -2.63 -16.10
C ASP A 196 -1.99 -1.90 -15.98
N TYR A 197 -0.89 -2.55 -16.37
CA TYR A 197 0.43 -1.94 -16.30
C TYR A 197 0.62 -0.82 -17.32
N ALA A 198 -0.03 -0.89 -18.48
CA ALA A 198 -0.03 0.21 -19.45
C ALA A 198 -0.72 1.46 -18.88
N GLU A 199 -1.81 1.29 -18.10
CA GLU A 199 -2.46 2.41 -17.42
C GLU A 199 -1.58 2.98 -16.31
N MET A 200 -0.92 2.13 -15.52
CA MET A 200 0.06 2.58 -14.52
C MET A 200 1.20 3.39 -15.16
N VAL A 201 1.67 3.01 -16.35
CA VAL A 201 2.71 3.75 -17.09
C VAL A 201 2.22 5.14 -17.48
N LYS A 202 0.97 5.28 -17.96
CA LYS A 202 0.39 6.60 -18.25
C LYS A 202 0.30 7.48 -17.00
N ASP A 203 -0.07 6.88 -15.87
CA ASP A 203 -0.11 7.62 -14.60
C ASP A 203 1.29 8.02 -14.11
N ILE A 204 2.31 7.19 -14.32
CA ILE A 204 3.71 7.56 -14.06
C ILE A 204 4.10 8.78 -14.90
N GLU A 205 3.81 8.76 -16.20
CA GLU A 205 4.14 9.86 -17.12
C GLU A 205 3.37 11.14 -16.77
N GLY A 206 2.06 11.02 -16.48
CA GLY A 206 1.21 12.14 -16.05
C GLY A 206 1.73 12.78 -14.76
N ALA A 207 1.92 11.99 -13.72
CA ALA A 207 2.42 12.47 -12.43
C ALA A 207 3.81 13.12 -12.56
N MET A 208 4.75 12.46 -13.21
CA MET A 208 6.11 12.99 -13.35
C MET A 208 6.17 14.25 -14.18
N THR A 209 5.33 14.38 -15.21
CA THR A 209 5.22 15.61 -16.02
C THR A 209 4.63 16.75 -15.19
N ALA A 210 3.55 16.50 -14.47
CA ALA A 210 2.89 17.48 -13.63
C ALA A 210 3.84 18.00 -12.52
N PHE A 211 4.53 17.10 -11.82
CA PHE A 211 5.50 17.48 -10.78
C PHE A 211 6.72 18.27 -11.28
N THR A 212 6.99 18.33 -12.58
CA THR A 212 8.04 19.25 -13.10
C THR A 212 7.64 20.73 -13.00
N LYS A 213 6.34 20.99 -12.93
CA LYS A 213 5.76 22.36 -12.89
C LYS A 213 5.23 22.71 -11.50
N ALA A 214 5.05 21.72 -10.64
CA ALA A 214 4.52 21.90 -9.31
C ALA A 214 5.53 22.58 -8.38
N ASP A 215 5.02 23.35 -7.42
CA ASP A 215 5.79 23.76 -6.27
C ASP A 215 6.04 22.56 -5.33
N ASN A 216 7.06 22.68 -4.50
CA ASN A 216 7.39 21.66 -3.52
C ASN A 216 6.95 22.11 -2.12
N GLU A 217 5.87 21.53 -1.61
CA GLU A 217 5.41 21.81 -0.24
C GLU A 217 6.34 21.26 0.86
N GLY A 218 7.32 20.42 0.49
CA GLY A 218 8.31 19.89 1.44
C GLY A 218 7.74 18.95 2.49
N THR A 219 6.53 18.43 2.30
CA THR A 219 5.89 17.49 3.22
C THR A 219 6.02 16.05 2.75
N ILE A 220 6.22 15.14 3.70
CA ILE A 220 6.22 13.68 3.44
C ILE A 220 4.81 13.06 3.48
N TYR A 221 3.77 13.86 3.74
CA TYR A 221 2.39 13.36 3.84
C TYR A 221 1.58 13.52 2.55
N ARG A 222 2.21 14.04 1.52
CA ARG A 222 1.62 14.21 0.19
C ARG A 222 2.51 13.54 -0.85
N TRP A 223 1.87 13.01 -1.89
CA TRP A 223 2.60 12.51 -3.04
C TRP A 223 3.47 13.60 -3.66
N ASN A 224 4.63 13.22 -4.12
CA ASN A 224 5.59 14.11 -4.74
C ASN A 224 6.45 13.37 -5.77
N ALA A 225 7.26 14.10 -6.51
CA ALA A 225 8.09 13.51 -7.57
C ALA A 225 9.03 12.40 -7.08
N ALA A 226 9.60 12.53 -5.87
CA ALA A 226 10.54 11.53 -5.35
C ALA A 226 9.82 10.22 -5.02
N ALA A 227 8.69 10.30 -4.31
CA ALA A 227 7.85 9.13 -3.98
C ALA A 227 7.33 8.44 -5.24
N THR A 228 6.83 9.23 -6.20
CA THR A 228 6.32 8.72 -7.48
C THR A 228 7.42 8.03 -8.28
N ALA A 229 8.63 8.57 -8.31
CA ALA A 229 9.76 7.96 -9.00
C ALA A 229 10.20 6.62 -8.34
N VAL A 230 10.15 6.51 -7.00
CA VAL A 230 10.36 5.22 -6.31
C VAL A 230 9.28 4.22 -6.71
N LEU A 231 8.01 4.61 -6.67
CA LEU A 231 6.88 3.74 -7.07
C LEU A 231 6.98 3.34 -8.55
N ALA A 232 7.36 4.26 -9.44
CA ALA A 232 7.60 3.97 -10.84
C ALA A 232 8.70 2.89 -11.02
N SER A 233 9.80 3.03 -10.29
CA SER A 233 10.87 2.01 -10.32
C SER A 233 10.37 0.63 -9.85
N ARG A 234 9.42 0.57 -8.89
CA ARG A 234 8.76 -0.66 -8.43
C ARG A 234 7.86 -1.24 -9.52
N VAL A 235 7.03 -0.41 -10.18
CA VAL A 235 6.16 -0.86 -11.28
C VAL A 235 6.99 -1.50 -12.39
N TYR A 236 8.04 -0.82 -12.85
CA TYR A 236 8.92 -1.36 -13.88
C TYR A 236 9.73 -2.59 -13.42
N LEU A 237 10.05 -2.68 -12.11
CA LEU A 237 10.65 -3.89 -11.53
C LEU A 237 9.74 -5.12 -11.70
N HIS A 238 8.44 -4.95 -11.48
CA HIS A 238 7.44 -5.99 -11.72
C HIS A 238 7.29 -6.33 -13.21
N MET A 239 7.39 -5.33 -14.09
CA MET A 239 7.37 -5.52 -15.54
C MET A 239 8.66 -6.16 -16.07
N GLN A 240 9.72 -6.28 -15.28
CA GLN A 240 11.06 -6.69 -15.67
C GLN A 240 11.70 -5.77 -16.74
N ASP A 241 11.25 -4.52 -16.78
CA ASP A 241 11.82 -3.47 -17.65
C ASP A 241 12.98 -2.77 -16.94
N TRP A 242 14.14 -3.44 -17.00
CA TRP A 242 15.34 -3.05 -16.24
C TRP A 242 15.85 -1.65 -16.58
N ASP A 243 15.67 -1.20 -17.81
CA ASP A 243 16.13 0.13 -18.24
C ASP A 243 15.27 1.22 -17.58
N ASN A 244 13.96 1.05 -17.55
CA ASN A 244 13.08 1.99 -16.86
C ASN A 244 13.18 1.87 -15.33
N VAL A 245 13.47 0.69 -14.76
CA VAL A 245 13.82 0.58 -13.34
C VAL A 245 15.00 1.50 -13.00
N ILE A 246 16.09 1.41 -13.75
CA ILE A 246 17.30 2.23 -13.55
C ILE A 246 16.96 3.72 -13.71
N LYS A 247 16.27 4.09 -14.78
CA LYS A 247 15.86 5.48 -15.07
C LYS A 247 15.09 6.12 -13.91
N TYR A 248 14.07 5.43 -13.41
CA TYR A 248 13.22 6.01 -12.36
C TYR A 248 13.86 5.90 -10.97
N ALA A 249 14.67 4.88 -10.69
CA ALA A 249 15.47 4.83 -9.48
C ALA A 249 16.54 5.94 -9.46
N ASP A 250 17.21 6.21 -10.59
CA ASP A 250 18.13 7.35 -10.73
C ASP A 250 17.40 8.68 -10.47
N LYS A 251 16.21 8.83 -11.03
CA LYS A 251 15.40 10.03 -10.80
C LYS A 251 15.03 10.17 -9.33
N ALA A 252 14.56 9.10 -8.68
CA ALA A 252 14.23 9.10 -7.26
C ALA A 252 15.43 9.51 -6.39
N LEU A 253 16.58 8.86 -6.62
CA LEU A 253 17.81 9.12 -5.86
C LEU A 253 18.43 10.49 -6.14
N SER A 254 18.19 11.07 -7.31
CA SER A 254 18.60 12.45 -7.60
C SER A 254 17.75 13.48 -6.85
N LEU A 255 16.47 13.15 -6.55
CA LEU A 255 15.56 13.99 -5.78
C LEU A 255 15.76 13.80 -4.26
N ASN A 256 15.90 12.56 -3.83
CA ASN A 256 16.23 12.21 -2.45
C ASN A 256 17.01 10.89 -2.40
N GLY A 257 18.32 10.97 -2.31
CA GLY A 257 19.20 9.80 -2.12
C GLY A 257 19.61 9.55 -0.67
N ALA A 258 19.00 10.24 0.29
CA ALA A 258 19.36 10.10 1.70
C ALA A 258 19.04 8.69 2.22
N LEU A 259 19.91 8.18 3.08
CA LEU A 259 19.70 6.98 3.88
C LEU A 259 19.76 7.32 5.38
N HIS A 260 18.87 6.72 6.13
CA HIS A 260 18.84 6.84 7.59
C HIS A 260 19.84 5.89 8.22
N ASP A 261 20.95 6.43 8.67
CA ASP A 261 22.09 5.66 9.14
C ASP A 261 21.89 5.15 10.58
N LEU A 262 21.59 3.85 10.71
CA LEU A 262 21.38 3.21 12.01
C LEU A 262 22.63 3.25 12.91
N ASN A 263 23.83 3.40 12.35
CA ASN A 263 25.05 3.53 13.13
C ASN A 263 25.03 4.80 14.00
N LYS A 264 24.33 5.83 13.57
CA LYS A 264 24.22 7.13 14.26
C LYS A 264 23.06 7.20 15.26
N LEU A 265 22.19 6.19 15.29
CA LEU A 265 21.04 6.19 16.20
C LEU A 265 21.43 5.76 17.62
N PRO A 266 20.74 6.28 18.66
CA PRO A 266 20.89 5.80 20.03
C PRO A 266 20.50 4.32 20.15
N ALA A 267 21.07 3.63 21.13
CA ALA A 267 20.69 2.25 21.42
C ALA A 267 19.23 2.14 21.89
N PRO A 268 18.50 1.07 21.55
CA PRO A 268 17.18 0.79 22.08
C PRO A 268 17.19 0.78 23.61
N GLY A 269 16.12 1.29 24.22
CA GLY A 269 16.01 1.35 25.68
C GLY A 269 16.76 2.50 26.36
N SER A 270 17.45 3.36 25.61
CA SER A 270 18.12 4.55 26.15
C SER A 270 17.16 5.69 26.52
N GLY A 271 15.85 5.53 26.35
CA GLY A 271 14.85 6.62 26.45
C GLY A 271 14.95 7.67 25.32
N LYS A 272 15.90 7.49 24.40
CA LYS A 272 16.14 8.35 23.24
C LYS A 272 16.01 7.58 21.93
N ALA A 273 15.60 6.31 21.99
CA ALA A 273 15.41 5.49 20.80
C ALA A 273 14.27 6.08 19.98
N LYS A 274 14.57 6.33 18.70
CA LYS A 274 13.60 6.88 17.75
C LYS A 274 13.10 5.75 16.86
N ILE A 275 11.86 5.88 16.46
CA ILE A 275 11.20 4.95 15.61
C ILE A 275 11.77 5.06 14.20
N PHE A 276 11.99 3.92 13.53
CA PHE A 276 12.64 3.92 12.23
C PHE A 276 11.80 4.64 11.17
N LEU A 277 10.51 4.33 11.06
CA LEU A 277 9.59 5.00 10.13
C LEU A 277 8.96 6.27 10.72
N GLY A 278 9.71 7.01 11.53
CA GLY A 278 9.29 8.29 12.10
C GLY A 278 9.73 9.50 11.28
N LYS A 279 9.24 10.67 11.63
CA LYS A 279 9.47 11.96 10.94
C LYS A 279 10.94 12.35 10.73
N GLU A 280 11.83 11.81 11.53
CA GLU A 280 13.25 12.11 11.43
C GLU A 280 14.00 11.23 10.43
N ASN A 281 13.30 10.24 9.87
CA ASN A 281 13.88 9.39 8.85
C ASN A 281 13.90 10.12 7.49
N ARG A 282 15.07 10.57 7.09
CA ARG A 282 15.29 11.32 5.84
C ARG A 282 15.10 10.50 4.57
N GLU A 283 14.95 9.18 4.68
CA GLU A 283 14.67 8.33 3.53
C GLU A 283 13.22 8.45 3.05
N ILE A 284 12.31 8.88 3.94
CA ILE A 284 10.88 8.89 3.66
C ILE A 284 10.59 9.97 2.63
N ASN A 285 10.07 9.54 1.50
CA ASN A 285 9.55 10.39 0.44
C ASN A 285 8.05 10.60 0.57
N PHE A 286 7.33 9.57 1.05
CA PHE A 286 5.90 9.63 1.31
C PHE A 286 5.55 8.67 2.45
N SER A 287 4.83 9.17 3.45
CA SER A 287 4.32 8.40 4.58
C SER A 287 2.80 8.30 4.50
N TYR A 288 2.25 7.08 4.66
CA TYR A 288 0.83 6.81 4.52
C TYR A 288 0.35 5.73 5.47
N GLY A 289 -0.94 5.77 5.77
CA GLY A 289 -1.60 4.80 6.62
C GLY A 289 -1.14 4.84 8.08
N PHE A 290 -1.69 3.95 8.83
CA PHE A 290 -1.34 3.74 10.23
C PHE A 290 -0.59 2.43 10.39
N GLY A 291 0.60 2.46 10.99
CA GLY A 291 1.46 1.29 11.17
C GLY A 291 0.94 0.25 12.17
N TRP A 292 -0.34 0.30 12.47
CA TRP A 292 -0.99 -0.66 13.32
C TRP A 292 -1.66 -1.74 12.50
N ILE A 293 -1.06 -2.90 12.48
CA ILE A 293 -1.66 -4.12 11.96
C ILE A 293 -2.26 -4.86 13.16
N PRO A 294 -3.59 -4.85 13.37
CA PRO A 294 -4.19 -5.46 14.56
C PRO A 294 -3.90 -6.95 14.68
N GLU A 295 -3.78 -7.66 13.56
CA GLU A 295 -3.48 -9.08 13.47
C GLU A 295 -2.01 -9.37 13.76
N LEU A 296 -1.15 -8.47 13.32
CA LEU A 296 0.23 -8.36 13.73
C LEU A 296 0.38 -7.38 14.89
N ARG A 297 -0.61 -7.10 15.64
CA ARG A 297 -0.48 -6.39 16.93
C ARG A 297 0.42 -7.17 17.87
N THR A 298 1.12 -7.21 17.15
CA THR A 298 2.30 -7.79 16.85
C THR A 298 3.04 -7.95 18.04
N MET A 299 2.73 -7.28 18.76
CA MET A 299 3.56 -7.25 19.87
C MET A 299 2.78 -7.62 21.05
N HIS A 300 1.55 -7.95 20.83
CA HIS A 300 0.92 -8.84 21.75
C HIS A 300 1.51 -10.23 21.48
N PRO A 301 2.26 -10.78 22.45
CA PRO A 301 2.89 -12.10 22.32
C PRO A 301 1.85 -13.23 22.21
N PHE A 302 0.72 -13.02 21.54
CA PHE A 302 -0.42 -13.90 21.59
C PHE A 302 -0.88 -14.40 20.22
N TYR A 303 -0.38 -13.81 19.09
CA TYR A 303 -0.97 -14.12 17.80
C TYR A 303 0.04 -14.58 16.75
N TYR A 304 0.80 -13.63 16.22
CA TYR A 304 1.77 -13.84 15.16
C TYR A 304 3.06 -13.10 15.47
N ASN A 305 4.18 -13.67 15.02
CA ASN A 305 5.51 -13.12 15.21
C ASN A 305 6.31 -13.19 13.91
N ALA A 306 7.44 -12.49 13.90
CA ALA A 306 8.44 -12.72 12.87
C ALA A 306 8.87 -14.18 12.84
N SER A 307 8.89 -14.77 11.63
CA SER A 307 9.28 -16.18 11.48
C SER A 307 10.76 -16.40 11.84
N THR A 308 11.07 -17.61 12.28
CA THR A 308 12.46 -18.00 12.53
C THR A 308 13.30 -17.95 11.27
N ASP A 309 12.70 -18.20 10.12
CA ASP A 309 13.33 -18.10 8.80
C ASP A 309 13.76 -16.65 8.50
N LEU A 310 12.85 -15.68 8.65
CA LEU A 310 13.19 -14.26 8.53
C LEU A 310 14.30 -13.85 9.49
N LEU A 311 14.22 -14.28 10.74
CA LEU A 311 15.22 -13.91 11.75
C LEU A 311 16.59 -14.51 11.47
N SER A 312 16.66 -15.66 10.82
CA SER A 312 17.90 -16.35 10.48
C SER A 312 18.74 -15.65 9.42
N ILE A 313 18.15 -14.82 8.58
CA ILE A 313 18.88 -14.10 7.52
C ILE A 313 19.62 -12.84 8.01
N TYR A 314 19.40 -12.40 9.26
CA TYR A 314 20.15 -11.29 9.83
C TYR A 314 21.53 -11.75 10.30
N SER A 315 22.57 -11.12 9.76
CA SER A 315 23.97 -11.47 10.06
C SER A 315 24.53 -10.71 11.26
N GLU A 316 25.73 -11.10 11.66
CA GLU A 316 26.50 -10.34 12.66
C GLU A 316 26.69 -8.89 12.22
N GLY A 317 26.60 -7.96 13.17
CA GLY A 317 26.72 -6.53 12.91
C GLY A 317 25.45 -5.87 12.35
N ASP A 318 24.42 -6.63 11.96
CA ASP A 318 23.17 -6.04 11.47
C ASP A 318 22.43 -5.31 12.59
N LEU A 319 22.29 -3.99 12.43
CA LEU A 319 21.69 -3.11 13.43
C LEU A 319 20.15 -3.18 13.43
N ARG A 320 19.57 -3.78 12.41
CA ARG A 320 18.12 -4.04 12.32
C ARG A 320 17.71 -5.19 13.23
N TYR A 321 18.64 -6.05 13.61
CA TYR A 321 18.37 -7.19 14.47
C TYR A 321 18.07 -6.77 15.91
N TYR A 322 17.14 -7.49 16.57
CA TYR A 322 16.53 -7.10 17.85
C TYR A 322 17.50 -6.84 19.02
N LYS A 323 18.67 -7.45 19.06
CA LYS A 323 19.66 -7.29 20.12
C LYS A 323 20.51 -6.00 20.01
N LYS A 324 20.31 -5.22 18.95
CA LYS A 324 21.12 -4.03 18.66
C LYS A 324 20.29 -2.75 18.75
N LYS A 325 19.97 -2.14 17.61
CA LYS A 325 19.19 -0.89 17.51
C LYS A 325 17.94 -1.10 16.65
N GLY A 326 17.54 -2.36 16.48
CA GLY A 326 16.88 -2.88 15.34
C GLY A 326 15.40 -2.62 15.20
N TYR A 327 14.89 -3.13 14.08
CA TYR A 327 13.47 -3.17 13.76
C TYR A 327 12.69 -4.09 14.71
N PHE A 328 13.39 -4.96 15.45
CA PHE A 328 12.79 -5.90 16.39
C PHE A 328 13.30 -5.64 17.79
N ILE A 329 12.40 -5.56 18.75
CA ILE A 329 12.73 -5.53 20.17
C ILE A 329 12.18 -6.80 20.80
N ASN A 330 13.00 -7.45 21.63
CA ASN A 330 12.47 -8.49 22.48
C ASN A 330 11.62 -7.85 23.58
N ALA A 331 10.31 -8.06 23.55
CA ALA A 331 9.34 -7.53 24.53
C ALA A 331 9.52 -8.07 25.95
N ASN A 332 10.68 -8.60 26.31
CA ASN A 332 10.99 -9.63 27.20
C ASN A 332 11.39 -9.32 28.58
N LYS A 333 10.56 -8.72 29.30
CA LYS A 333 10.58 -9.09 30.72
C LYS A 333 9.50 -10.11 31.10
N VAL A 334 8.61 -10.48 30.17
CA VAL A 334 7.41 -11.26 30.48
C VAL A 334 7.34 -12.61 29.78
N ASN A 335 7.85 -12.76 28.54
CA ASN A 335 7.74 -14.04 27.83
C ASN A 335 8.91 -14.30 26.89
N VAL A 336 9.56 -15.42 27.06
CA VAL A 336 10.57 -15.96 26.15
C VAL A 336 9.94 -16.21 24.78
N GLY A 337 10.40 -15.49 23.75
CA GLY A 337 10.02 -15.76 22.36
C GLY A 337 9.17 -14.70 21.67
N SER A 338 8.67 -13.68 22.37
CA SER A 338 7.95 -12.60 21.69
C SER A 338 8.91 -11.50 21.27
N LEU A 339 8.91 -11.19 19.97
CA LEU A 339 9.68 -10.11 19.41
C LEU A 339 8.77 -8.93 19.13
N TRP A 340 9.15 -7.77 19.62
CA TRP A 340 8.48 -6.53 19.30
C TRP A 340 9.13 -5.89 18.08
N PHE A 341 8.28 -5.30 17.20
CA PHE A 341 8.70 -4.70 15.96
C PHE A 341 8.48 -3.17 15.98
N PRO A 342 9.44 -2.40 16.50
CA PRO A 342 9.31 -0.96 16.69
C PRO A 342 9.58 -0.16 15.42
N LYS A 343 9.46 -0.77 14.24
CA LYS A 343 9.68 -0.10 12.96
C LYS A 343 8.67 1.02 12.75
N TYR A 344 7.46 0.83 13.31
CA TYR A 344 6.36 1.77 13.30
C TYR A 344 6.18 2.45 14.65
N GLU A 345 5.66 3.66 14.67
CA GLU A 345 5.34 4.37 15.89
C GLU A 345 4.06 3.83 16.54
N TYR A 346 4.15 3.54 17.84
CA TYR A 346 3.01 3.05 18.60
C TYR A 346 2.38 4.18 19.42
N VAL A 347 1.09 4.45 19.15
CA VAL A 347 0.31 5.57 19.73
C VAL A 347 0.26 5.60 21.27
N MET A 348 0.42 4.45 21.93
CA MET A 348 0.28 4.39 23.39
C MET A 348 1.40 5.10 24.15
N ASP A 349 2.56 5.28 23.57
CA ASP A 349 3.65 6.02 24.20
C ASP A 349 3.44 7.54 24.06
N ILE A 350 2.77 7.98 23.01
CA ILE A 350 2.39 9.39 22.80
C ILE A 350 1.35 9.81 23.82
N VAL A 351 0.35 8.97 24.09
CA VAL A 351 -0.70 9.24 25.08
C VAL A 351 -0.14 9.33 26.49
N LYS A 352 0.92 8.58 26.81
CA LYS A 352 1.57 8.60 28.13
C LYS A 352 2.54 9.76 28.31
N SER A 353 3.12 10.29 27.24
CA SER A 353 4.10 11.38 27.33
C SER A 353 3.48 12.77 27.54
N GLY A 354 2.17 12.93 27.37
CA GLY A 354 1.48 14.21 27.56
C GLY A 354 1.91 15.34 26.61
N THR A 355 2.79 15.05 25.66
CA THR A 355 3.24 16.03 24.67
C THR A 355 2.27 16.01 23.49
N LYS A 356 1.51 17.10 23.38
CA LYS A 356 0.58 17.38 22.27
C LYS A 356 1.28 17.71 20.94
N GLU A 357 2.57 17.56 20.86
CA GLU A 357 3.36 17.88 19.68
C GLU A 357 3.46 16.65 18.79
N ASP A 358 2.70 16.66 17.72
CA ASP A 358 2.70 15.70 16.62
C ASP A 358 1.86 14.43 16.86
N THR A 359 0.57 14.55 16.63
CA THR A 359 -0.38 13.42 16.70
C THR A 359 -0.35 12.54 15.44
N HIS A 360 0.56 12.78 14.50
CA HIS A 360 0.65 11.99 13.28
C HIS A 360 1.35 10.67 13.57
N THR A 361 0.61 9.61 13.43
CA THR A 361 1.14 8.26 13.49
C THR A 361 1.77 7.92 12.14
N TYR A 362 3.06 7.64 12.17
CA TYR A 362 3.78 7.22 10.99
C TYR A 362 3.52 5.74 10.74
N GLY A 363 3.02 5.45 9.55
CA GLY A 363 2.73 4.09 9.12
C GLY A 363 3.76 3.59 8.13
N PHE A 364 3.25 3.17 6.97
CA PHE A 364 4.07 2.71 5.86
C PHE A 364 4.73 3.88 5.14
N ALA A 365 5.80 3.58 4.39
CA ALA A 365 6.52 4.62 3.69
C ALA A 365 7.02 4.15 2.32
N ILE A 366 6.98 5.07 1.36
CA ILE A 366 7.78 4.98 0.14
C ILE A 366 9.09 5.72 0.42
N ARG A 367 10.22 5.03 0.32
CA ARG A 367 11.49 5.53 0.80
C ARG A 367 12.67 5.21 -0.13
N SER A 368 13.71 6.02 -0.04
CA SER A 368 14.87 5.97 -0.94
C SER A 368 15.61 4.64 -0.93
N ALA A 369 15.60 3.90 0.20
CA ALA A 369 16.21 2.57 0.28
C ALA A 369 15.66 1.61 -0.78
N GLU A 370 14.39 1.75 -1.15
CA GLU A 370 13.79 0.92 -2.20
C GLU A 370 14.37 1.22 -3.57
N ALA A 371 14.59 2.50 -3.91
CA ALA A 371 15.21 2.86 -5.19
C ALA A 371 16.62 2.30 -5.33
N TYR A 372 17.41 2.26 -4.23
CA TYR A 372 18.72 1.60 -4.26
C TYR A 372 18.60 0.10 -4.56
N LEU A 373 17.68 -0.61 -3.93
CA LEU A 373 17.53 -2.06 -4.12
C LEU A 373 16.88 -2.40 -5.46
N ASN A 374 15.91 -1.61 -5.94
CA ASN A 374 15.33 -1.78 -7.28
C ASN A 374 16.39 -1.61 -8.35
N ARG A 375 17.23 -0.57 -8.24
CA ARG A 375 18.31 -0.31 -9.19
C ARG A 375 19.42 -1.37 -9.12
N ALA A 376 19.74 -1.83 -7.91
CA ALA A 376 20.70 -2.91 -7.71
C ALA A 376 20.25 -4.20 -8.41
N GLU A 377 18.97 -4.60 -8.24
CA GLU A 377 18.42 -5.78 -8.91
C GLU A 377 18.44 -5.60 -10.43
N ALA A 378 18.05 -4.44 -10.95
CA ALA A 378 18.08 -4.15 -12.37
C ALA A 378 19.50 -4.20 -12.95
N TYR A 379 20.49 -3.64 -12.28
CA TYR A 379 21.89 -3.77 -12.71
C TYR A 379 22.37 -5.24 -12.70
N ALA A 380 22.01 -5.99 -11.66
CA ALA A 380 22.35 -7.40 -11.58
C ALA A 380 21.71 -8.19 -12.74
N MET A 381 20.41 -7.96 -13.02
CA MET A 381 19.69 -8.62 -14.13
C MET A 381 20.31 -8.27 -15.51
N LYS A 382 20.90 -7.09 -15.65
CA LYS A 382 21.64 -6.67 -16.87
C LYS A 382 23.10 -7.13 -16.89
N GLY A 383 23.58 -7.87 -15.88
CA GLY A 383 24.95 -8.36 -15.78
C GLY A 383 25.97 -7.34 -15.26
N ASP A 384 25.53 -6.14 -14.85
CA ASP A 384 26.41 -5.14 -14.24
C ASP A 384 26.54 -5.36 -12.74
N LEU A 385 27.28 -6.39 -12.38
CA LEU A 385 27.43 -6.82 -11.00
C LEU A 385 28.15 -5.77 -10.14
N SER A 386 29.02 -4.97 -10.73
CA SER A 386 29.76 -3.92 -10.04
C SER A 386 28.83 -2.80 -9.53
N ARG A 387 27.97 -2.27 -10.41
CA ARG A 387 26.98 -1.24 -10.01
C ARG A 387 25.93 -1.82 -9.10
N ALA A 388 25.48 -3.05 -9.30
CA ALA A 388 24.56 -3.75 -8.42
C ALA A 388 25.09 -3.82 -6.98
N MET A 389 26.33 -4.30 -6.79
CA MET A 389 26.96 -4.40 -5.50
C MET A 389 27.31 -3.04 -4.86
N LYS A 390 27.57 -2.02 -5.67
CA LYS A 390 27.74 -0.64 -5.18
C LYS A 390 26.48 -0.14 -4.47
N ASP A 391 25.30 -0.31 -5.08
CA ASP A 391 24.03 0.11 -4.50
C ASP A 391 23.68 -0.71 -3.25
N LEU A 392 23.81 -2.03 -3.34
CA LEU A 392 23.62 -2.93 -2.20
C LEU A 392 24.51 -2.52 -1.02
N ASN A 393 25.81 -2.35 -1.23
CA ASN A 393 26.76 -1.96 -0.19
C ASN A 393 26.50 -0.53 0.32
N THR A 394 25.92 0.35 -0.48
CA THR A 394 25.53 1.69 -0.04
C THR A 394 24.45 1.62 1.02
N LEU A 395 23.40 0.82 0.79
CA LEU A 395 22.37 0.58 1.79
C LEU A 395 22.93 -0.13 3.04
N ARG A 396 23.70 -1.19 2.84
CA ARG A 396 24.27 -1.99 3.93
C ARG A 396 25.12 -1.15 4.89
N ARG A 397 25.91 -0.20 4.40
CA ARG A 397 26.69 0.71 5.25
C ARG A 397 25.82 1.56 6.19
N ALA A 398 24.57 1.82 5.85
CA ALA A 398 23.63 2.52 6.73
C ALA A 398 22.87 1.58 7.68
N ARG A 399 23.00 0.28 7.55
CA ARG A 399 22.24 -0.74 8.30
C ARG A 399 23.10 -1.65 9.16
N ILE A 400 24.35 -1.81 8.82
CA ILE A 400 25.26 -2.80 9.38
C ILE A 400 26.50 -2.08 9.89
N THR A 401 27.09 -2.60 10.97
CA THR A 401 28.33 -2.03 11.51
C THR A 401 29.45 -2.03 10.47
N PRO A 402 30.37 -1.06 10.51
CA PRO A 402 31.38 -0.88 9.45
C PRO A 402 32.17 -2.13 9.10
N GLU A 403 32.47 -2.98 10.10
CA GLU A 403 33.27 -4.20 9.95
C GLU A 403 32.58 -5.26 9.09
N HIS A 404 31.25 -5.25 9.06
CA HIS A 404 30.42 -6.28 8.39
C HIS A 404 29.59 -5.72 7.22
N ALA A 405 29.63 -4.40 7.00
CA ALA A 405 28.72 -3.75 6.06
C ALA A 405 29.00 -4.06 4.60
N THR A 406 30.28 -4.15 4.21
CA THR A 406 30.67 -4.26 2.81
C THR A 406 30.89 -5.71 2.43
N LEU A 407 30.19 -6.17 1.41
CA LEU A 407 30.36 -7.47 0.77
C LEU A 407 31.27 -7.32 -0.45
N ALA A 408 32.13 -8.30 -0.68
CA ALA A 408 32.82 -8.45 -1.96
C ALA A 408 31.81 -8.82 -3.06
N THR A 409 32.10 -8.47 -4.31
CA THR A 409 31.27 -8.87 -5.44
C THR A 409 31.45 -10.37 -5.70
N PRO A 410 30.36 -11.16 -5.64
CA PRO A 410 30.39 -12.57 -5.99
C PRO A 410 30.76 -12.80 -7.45
N ALA A 411 31.20 -14.02 -7.76
CA ALA A 411 31.60 -14.41 -9.10
C ALA A 411 30.43 -14.61 -10.06
N THR A 412 29.22 -14.88 -9.53
CA THR A 412 28.05 -15.20 -10.36
C THR A 412 26.95 -14.17 -10.21
N GLN A 413 26.21 -13.98 -11.30
CA GLN A 413 25.04 -13.11 -11.34
C GLN A 413 23.94 -13.59 -10.36
N ASP A 414 23.69 -14.89 -10.32
CA ASP A 414 22.66 -15.48 -9.47
C ASP A 414 22.92 -15.22 -7.99
N GLU A 415 24.18 -15.27 -7.58
CA GLU A 415 24.55 -14.98 -6.19
C GLU A 415 24.37 -13.51 -5.85
N VAL A 416 24.70 -12.59 -6.75
CA VAL A 416 24.44 -11.16 -6.57
C VAL A 416 22.93 -10.89 -6.45
N ILE A 417 22.11 -11.49 -7.34
CA ILE A 417 20.64 -11.37 -7.29
C ILE A 417 20.12 -11.91 -5.95
N ARG A 418 20.60 -13.07 -5.50
CA ARG A 418 20.22 -13.65 -4.21
C ARG A 418 20.52 -12.70 -3.05
N LEU A 419 21.72 -12.14 -3.00
CA LEU A 419 22.12 -11.19 -1.96
C LEU A 419 21.23 -9.94 -1.94
N ILE A 420 20.88 -9.40 -3.11
CA ILE A 420 20.01 -8.23 -3.22
C ILE A 420 18.59 -8.55 -2.72
N ARG A 421 18.05 -9.71 -3.12
CA ARG A 421 16.70 -10.15 -2.71
C ARG A 421 16.63 -10.45 -1.22
N GLU A 422 17.67 -11.05 -0.63
CA GLU A 422 17.77 -11.23 0.81
C GLU A 422 17.88 -9.89 1.56
N GLU A 423 18.67 -8.95 1.03
CA GLU A 423 18.75 -7.61 1.62
C GLU A 423 17.41 -6.89 1.55
N ARG A 424 16.68 -7.03 0.42
CA ARG A 424 15.34 -6.47 0.26
C ARG A 424 14.36 -7.07 1.30
N ARG A 425 14.40 -8.38 1.53
CA ARG A 425 13.60 -9.04 2.55
C ARG A 425 13.91 -8.51 3.96
N ARG A 426 15.20 -8.40 4.33
CA ARG A 426 15.62 -7.80 5.62
C ARG A 426 15.14 -6.37 5.77
N GLU A 427 15.25 -5.58 4.71
CA GLU A 427 14.96 -4.15 4.71
C GLU A 427 13.47 -3.85 4.80
N PHE A 428 12.66 -4.57 4.03
CA PHE A 428 11.24 -4.29 3.86
C PHE A 428 10.29 -5.29 4.54
N CYS A 429 10.82 -6.14 5.43
CA CYS A 429 9.95 -7.02 6.21
C CYS A 429 8.85 -6.20 6.91
N PHE A 430 7.62 -6.69 6.87
CA PHE A 430 6.42 -6.04 7.43
C PHE A 430 6.12 -4.63 6.86
N GLU A 431 6.55 -4.34 5.64
CA GLU A 431 6.12 -3.16 4.87
C GLU A 431 5.22 -3.55 3.69
N GLN A 432 4.58 -4.71 3.74
CA GLN A 432 3.61 -5.24 2.77
C GLN A 432 4.17 -5.44 1.35
N LEU A 433 5.49 -5.55 1.21
CA LEU A 433 6.14 -5.77 -0.08
C LEU A 433 6.48 -7.25 -0.32
N ARG A 434 6.65 -8.06 0.75
CA ARG A 434 7.12 -9.44 0.61
C ARG A 434 6.22 -10.31 -0.24
N TRP A 435 4.89 -10.19 -0.11
CA TRP A 435 3.95 -10.94 -0.93
C TRP A 435 4.13 -10.67 -2.42
N PHE A 436 4.30 -9.42 -2.80
CA PHE A 436 4.54 -9.02 -4.18
C PHE A 436 5.90 -9.49 -4.69
N ASP A 437 6.93 -9.46 -3.84
CA ASP A 437 8.24 -10.01 -4.17
C ASP A 437 8.19 -11.53 -4.40
N LEU A 438 7.50 -12.28 -3.55
CA LEU A 438 7.31 -13.74 -3.74
C LEU A 438 6.61 -14.05 -5.07
N ARG A 439 5.58 -13.27 -5.42
CA ARG A 439 4.84 -13.43 -6.69
C ARG A 439 5.74 -13.20 -7.91
N ARG A 440 6.48 -12.09 -7.96
CA ARG A 440 7.38 -11.78 -9.09
C ARG A 440 8.64 -12.65 -9.13
N GLN A 441 9.01 -13.28 -8.03
CA GLN A 441 10.19 -14.14 -7.91
C GLN A 441 9.89 -15.63 -8.13
N GLY A 442 8.76 -15.95 -8.74
CA GLY A 442 8.44 -17.28 -9.20
C GLY A 442 7.48 -18.07 -8.33
N MET A 443 6.85 -17.43 -7.34
CA MET A 443 5.81 -18.06 -6.51
C MET A 443 6.29 -19.37 -5.87
N PRO A 444 7.25 -19.33 -4.93
CA PRO A 444 7.80 -20.52 -4.29
C PRO A 444 6.75 -21.25 -3.45
N GLU A 445 7.04 -22.48 -3.06
CA GLU A 445 6.26 -23.17 -2.04
C GLU A 445 6.46 -22.51 -0.68
N LEU A 446 5.35 -22.32 0.08
CA LEU A 446 5.36 -21.78 1.43
C LEU A 446 4.69 -22.73 2.42
N HIS A 447 5.17 -22.71 3.67
CA HIS A 447 4.66 -23.53 4.76
C HIS A 447 4.33 -22.68 5.97
N HIS A 448 3.14 -22.90 6.53
CA HIS A 448 2.72 -22.29 7.80
C HIS A 448 2.20 -23.34 8.76
N THR A 449 2.63 -23.24 9.99
CA THR A 449 2.06 -23.97 11.12
C THR A 449 1.02 -23.09 11.80
N TYR A 450 -0.26 -23.43 11.68
CA TYR A 450 -1.33 -22.74 12.41
C TYR A 450 -1.46 -23.32 13.82
N ILE A 451 -1.67 -22.45 14.81
CA ILE A 451 -1.82 -22.84 16.20
C ILE A 451 -3.28 -22.77 16.61
N THR A 452 -3.85 -23.91 16.99
CA THR A 452 -5.20 -24.05 17.54
C THR A 452 -5.18 -24.01 19.07
N GLY A 453 -6.27 -23.53 19.67
CA GLY A 453 -6.42 -23.52 21.11
C GLY A 453 -5.53 -22.53 21.86
N ASN A 454 -5.57 -22.61 23.17
CA ASN A 454 -4.88 -21.71 24.10
C ASN A 454 -4.38 -22.42 25.36
N GLY A 455 -3.40 -21.82 26.02
CA GLY A 455 -2.93 -22.27 27.33
C GLY A 455 -2.42 -23.71 27.29
N LYS A 456 -3.14 -24.65 27.91
CA LYS A 456 -2.74 -26.06 27.99
C LYS A 456 -3.24 -26.93 26.83
N GLU A 457 -4.17 -26.42 26.05
CA GLU A 457 -4.83 -27.15 24.93
C GLU A 457 -4.35 -26.57 23.59
N ILE A 458 -3.04 -26.51 23.38
CA ILE A 458 -2.44 -26.04 22.15
C ILE A 458 -2.25 -27.22 21.22
N GLY A 459 -2.88 -27.13 20.04
CA GLY A 459 -2.63 -27.99 18.89
C GLY A 459 -1.96 -27.25 17.76
N THR A 460 -1.49 -27.99 16.75
CA THR A 460 -0.91 -27.43 15.53
C THR A 460 -1.50 -28.08 14.30
N GLU A 461 -1.65 -27.30 13.23
CA GLU A 461 -2.07 -27.74 11.90
C GLU A 461 -1.11 -27.19 10.87
N GLU A 462 -0.65 -28.03 9.95
CA GLU A 462 0.27 -27.63 8.89
C GLU A 462 -0.47 -27.26 7.62
N TYR A 463 -0.08 -26.13 7.02
CA TYR A 463 -0.62 -25.64 5.77
C TYR A 463 0.50 -25.37 4.78
N THR A 464 0.27 -25.75 3.53
CA THR A 464 1.22 -25.56 2.44
C THR A 464 0.55 -24.79 1.31
N LEU A 465 1.19 -23.72 0.86
CA LEU A 465 0.90 -23.08 -0.41
C LEU A 465 1.87 -23.65 -1.46
N PRO A 466 1.41 -24.49 -2.40
CA PRO A 466 2.30 -25.09 -3.40
C PRO A 466 2.95 -24.04 -4.28
N ALA A 467 4.13 -24.34 -4.80
CA ALA A 467 4.78 -23.48 -5.78
C ALA A 467 3.85 -23.22 -6.98
N LYS A 468 3.80 -21.98 -7.45
CA LYS A 468 2.95 -21.52 -8.55
C LYS A 468 1.45 -21.77 -8.35
N SER A 469 1.00 -21.91 -7.10
CA SER A 469 -0.41 -22.07 -6.77
C SER A 469 -1.25 -20.90 -7.29
N PRO A 470 -2.46 -21.13 -7.82
CA PRO A 470 -3.39 -20.05 -8.17
C PRO A 470 -3.78 -19.18 -6.96
N LYS A 471 -3.59 -19.67 -5.74
CA LYS A 471 -3.83 -18.91 -4.49
C LYS A 471 -2.84 -17.77 -4.24
N TYR A 472 -1.82 -17.63 -5.07
CA TYR A 472 -1.01 -16.41 -5.11
C TYR A 472 -1.78 -15.21 -5.66
N VAL A 473 -2.95 -15.43 -6.25
CA VAL A 473 -3.93 -14.40 -6.63
C VAL A 473 -5.09 -14.49 -5.64
N LEU A 474 -5.33 -13.42 -4.89
CA LEU A 474 -6.45 -13.41 -3.96
C LEU A 474 -7.79 -13.30 -4.70
N PRO A 475 -8.84 -13.96 -4.22
CA PRO A 475 -10.17 -13.79 -4.78
C PRO A 475 -10.66 -12.35 -4.56
N VAL A 476 -11.45 -11.84 -5.50
CA VAL A 476 -12.20 -10.59 -5.28
C VAL A 476 -13.03 -10.74 -4.00
N PRO A 477 -13.07 -9.73 -3.10
CA PRO A 477 -13.79 -9.83 -1.83
C PRO A 477 -15.23 -10.28 -1.97
N GLN A 478 -15.73 -11.07 -1.02
CA GLN A 478 -17.08 -11.65 -1.08
C GLN A 478 -18.15 -10.58 -1.25
N VAL A 479 -18.03 -9.46 -0.53
CA VAL A 479 -18.99 -8.34 -0.60
C VAL A 479 -19.11 -7.77 -2.03
N VAL A 480 -18.01 -7.74 -2.77
CA VAL A 480 -17.99 -7.28 -4.17
C VAL A 480 -18.58 -8.33 -5.10
N ARG A 481 -18.20 -9.60 -4.94
CA ARG A 481 -18.71 -10.71 -5.76
C ARG A 481 -20.23 -10.90 -5.64
N GLU A 482 -20.80 -10.56 -4.49
CA GLU A 482 -22.25 -10.64 -4.24
C GLU A 482 -23.01 -9.47 -4.84
N SER A 483 -22.38 -8.28 -4.98
CA SER A 483 -22.98 -7.09 -5.55
C SER A 483 -22.75 -6.94 -7.06
N ASP A 484 -21.70 -7.54 -7.60
CA ASP A 484 -21.33 -7.43 -9.02
C ASP A 484 -21.35 -8.79 -9.73
N ALA A 485 -22.37 -8.98 -10.61
CA ALA A 485 -22.57 -10.23 -11.34
C ALA A 485 -21.43 -10.53 -12.36
N VAL A 486 -20.74 -9.51 -12.87
CA VAL A 486 -19.62 -9.67 -13.82
C VAL A 486 -18.40 -10.23 -13.09
N LEU A 487 -18.15 -9.76 -11.89
CA LEU A 487 -17.02 -10.20 -11.05
C LEU A 487 -17.32 -11.45 -10.25
N GLY A 488 -18.59 -11.70 -9.94
CA GLY A 488 -19.07 -12.85 -9.17
C GLY A 488 -19.14 -14.18 -9.93
N GLY A 489 -18.80 -14.21 -11.22
CA GLY A 489 -18.83 -15.46 -12.02
C GLY A 489 -20.25 -16.00 -12.29
N GLY A 490 -21.24 -15.12 -12.39
CA GLY A 490 -22.55 -15.43 -12.97
C GLY A 490 -23.35 -16.51 -12.25
N LYS A 491 -23.69 -16.37 -10.99
CA LYS A 491 -24.91 -16.95 -10.46
C LYS A 491 -26.07 -15.99 -10.70
N THR A 492 -26.64 -16.06 -11.89
CA THR A 492 -28.02 -15.59 -12.08
C THR A 492 -28.89 -16.33 -11.08
N THR A 493 -29.22 -15.70 -9.99
CA THR A 493 -30.37 -16.11 -9.17
C THR A 493 -31.61 -15.94 -10.02
N LYS A 494 -32.20 -17.04 -10.43
CA LYS A 494 -33.58 -17.10 -10.92
C LYS A 494 -34.53 -16.79 -9.77
#